data_d7b0a8cd9a97d52b43e096f3054d0528
#
_entry.id   d7b0a8cd9a97d52b43e096f3054d0528
#
_cell.length_a   1.000
_cell.length_b   1.000
_cell.length_c   1.000
_cell.angle_alpha   90.00
_cell.angle_beta   90.00
_cell.angle_gamma   90.00
#
_symmetry.space_group_name_H-M   'P 1'
#
loop_
_entity.id
_entity.type
_entity.pdbx_description
1 polymer ?
#
loop_
_entity_poly.entity_id
_entity_poly.type
_entity_poly.pdbx_seq_one_letter_code
_entity_poly.pdbx_strand_id
1 'polypeptide(L)'
;MQPYHHYTIEERESLYEMLKEGKSQREIAVALGKNKSSISREIKRNSNKYGFYQALSATIQYLHRRKKSRRKPRIADTETRKFVCEGLDKYWSPEAISERWKMEHPNMPLCHSTIYRALKAGQLPGYSRKTHLRRRGKRKNVHNTKVIHPTHTIADRPVEAQLRNRLGDLEGDTVYGAIGKGCLVTLVDRTSRQLYVVRIPNRDSDTVKEAFATALNGVDVKSITLDNGTEFAKFAEIEKQHNTTIYFADPHSPWQRGSNENINDVLRFFYPKGTNFLLLSPADLMKTLDLINNRPRKCLGWLSPLEFISVFCCT
;
A
#
# COMPACT_ATOMS: atom_id res chain seq x y z
N MET A 1 -22.11 -28.81 26.32
CA MET A 1 -21.43 -27.81 27.19
C MET A 1 -21.64 -26.43 26.58
N GLN A 2 -22.25 -25.49 27.33
CA GLN A 2 -22.33 -24.11 26.85
C GLN A 2 -20.93 -23.50 26.83
N PRO A 3 -20.55 -22.73 25.77
CA PRO A 3 -19.24 -22.09 25.71
C PRO A 3 -19.08 -21.10 26.86
N TYR A 4 -17.91 -21.09 27.49
CA TYR A 4 -17.59 -20.14 28.55
C TYR A 4 -17.71 -18.69 28.04
N HIS A 5 -18.51 -17.87 28.71
CA HIS A 5 -18.57 -16.44 28.50
C HIS A 5 -18.33 -15.66 29.81
N HIS A 6 -17.79 -14.48 29.69
CA HIS A 6 -17.59 -13.58 30.82
C HIS A 6 -18.94 -13.02 31.30
N TYR A 7 -19.03 -12.67 32.58
CA TYR A 7 -20.23 -12.01 33.11
C TYR A 7 -20.52 -10.71 32.33
N THR A 8 -21.80 -10.58 31.94
CA THR A 8 -22.31 -9.32 31.37
C THR A 8 -22.62 -8.33 32.50
N ILE A 9 -22.97 -7.09 32.17
CA ILE A 9 -23.36 -6.10 33.16
C ILE A 9 -24.69 -6.50 33.80
N GLU A 10 -25.63 -7.00 33.00
CA GLU A 10 -26.95 -7.45 33.44
C GLU A 10 -26.83 -8.64 34.40
N GLU A 11 -25.96 -9.61 34.09
CA GLU A 11 -25.70 -10.74 34.99
C GLU A 11 -25.07 -10.29 36.31
N ARG A 12 -24.26 -9.23 36.29
CA ARG A 12 -23.69 -8.64 37.51
C ARG A 12 -24.72 -7.86 38.34
N GLU A 13 -25.65 -7.18 37.70
CA GLU A 13 -26.75 -6.50 38.36
C GLU A 13 -27.68 -7.52 39.03
N SER A 14 -28.08 -8.55 38.31
CA SER A 14 -28.89 -9.66 38.89
C SER A 14 -28.16 -10.35 40.06
N LEU A 15 -26.82 -10.57 39.92
CA LEU A 15 -26.02 -11.12 41.02
C LEU A 15 -26.05 -10.20 42.26
N TYR A 16 -25.90 -8.87 42.05
CA TYR A 16 -25.91 -7.88 43.11
C TYR A 16 -27.26 -7.84 43.85
N GLU A 17 -28.36 -7.83 43.09
CA GLU A 17 -29.74 -7.84 43.67
C GLU A 17 -30.00 -9.09 44.50
N MET A 18 -29.66 -10.26 43.96
CA MET A 18 -29.84 -11.52 44.69
C MET A 18 -28.95 -11.61 45.94
N LEU A 19 -27.74 -11.03 45.92
CA LEU A 19 -26.90 -10.91 47.13
C LEU A 19 -27.54 -9.99 48.19
N LYS A 20 -28.17 -8.89 47.74
CA LYS A 20 -28.86 -7.94 48.61
C LYS A 20 -30.11 -8.61 49.24
N GLU A 21 -30.80 -9.47 48.54
CA GLU A 21 -31.92 -10.30 49.02
C GLU A 21 -31.46 -11.42 49.97
N GLY A 22 -30.17 -11.58 50.20
CA GLY A 22 -29.65 -12.63 51.10
C GLY A 22 -29.61 -14.04 50.50
N LYS A 23 -29.79 -14.20 49.18
CA LYS A 23 -29.73 -15.51 48.51
C LYS A 23 -28.34 -16.14 48.61
N SER A 24 -28.31 -17.44 48.80
CA SER A 24 -27.04 -18.20 48.82
C SER A 24 -26.40 -18.25 47.45
N GLN A 25 -25.07 -18.39 47.41
CA GLN A 25 -24.31 -18.54 46.13
C GLN A 25 -24.79 -19.75 45.30
N ARG A 26 -25.43 -20.75 45.92
CA ARG A 26 -26.01 -21.91 45.22
C ARG A 26 -27.27 -21.53 44.48
N GLU A 27 -28.17 -20.81 45.11
CA GLU A 27 -29.44 -20.31 44.52
C GLU A 27 -29.13 -19.33 43.38
N ILE A 28 -28.18 -18.41 43.60
CA ILE A 28 -27.72 -17.47 42.57
C ILE A 28 -27.12 -18.22 41.37
N ALA A 29 -26.35 -19.27 41.60
CA ALA A 29 -25.77 -20.08 40.54
C ALA A 29 -26.83 -20.75 39.66
N VAL A 30 -27.90 -21.28 40.31
CA VAL A 30 -29.05 -21.87 39.60
C VAL A 30 -29.77 -20.78 38.78
N ALA A 31 -30.09 -19.64 39.40
CA ALA A 31 -30.82 -18.55 38.75
C ALA A 31 -30.10 -17.97 37.55
N LEU A 32 -28.79 -17.83 37.61
CA LEU A 32 -27.96 -17.29 36.50
C LEU A 32 -27.46 -18.38 35.54
N GLY A 33 -27.78 -19.65 35.73
CA GLY A 33 -27.30 -20.76 34.91
C GLY A 33 -25.76 -20.89 34.92
N LYS A 34 -25.13 -20.51 36.04
CA LYS A 34 -23.68 -20.53 36.23
C LYS A 34 -23.24 -21.58 37.24
N ASN A 35 -21.97 -21.95 37.20
CA ASN A 35 -21.44 -22.82 38.24
C ASN A 35 -21.20 -22.02 39.54
N LYS A 36 -21.50 -22.63 40.71
CA LYS A 36 -21.28 -22.03 42.04
C LYS A 36 -19.86 -21.49 42.21
N SER A 37 -18.86 -22.23 41.72
CA SER A 37 -17.45 -21.78 41.77
C SER A 37 -17.16 -20.53 40.91
N SER A 38 -17.93 -20.30 39.85
CA SER A 38 -17.88 -19.08 39.04
C SER A 38 -18.44 -17.88 39.81
N ILE A 39 -19.61 -18.05 40.48
CA ILE A 39 -20.21 -17.02 41.34
C ILE A 39 -19.25 -16.65 42.48
N SER A 40 -18.70 -17.63 43.19
CA SER A 40 -17.77 -17.41 44.29
C SER A 40 -16.51 -16.62 43.81
N ARG A 41 -15.96 -17.00 42.67
CA ARG A 41 -14.80 -16.29 42.07
C ARG A 41 -15.13 -14.87 41.60
N GLU A 42 -16.32 -14.65 41.05
CA GLU A 42 -16.78 -13.31 40.63
C GLU A 42 -16.92 -12.38 41.85
N ILE A 43 -17.58 -12.85 42.90
CA ILE A 43 -17.73 -12.10 44.16
C ILE A 43 -16.38 -11.82 44.77
N LYS A 44 -15.54 -12.84 45.01
CA LYS A 44 -14.22 -12.69 45.64
C LYS A 44 -13.30 -11.71 44.88
N ARG A 45 -13.36 -11.71 43.55
CA ARG A 45 -12.48 -10.87 42.71
C ARG A 45 -12.94 -9.41 42.66
N ASN A 46 -14.21 -9.14 42.87
CA ASN A 46 -14.80 -7.84 42.55
C ASN A 46 -15.50 -7.17 43.73
N SER A 47 -15.53 -7.80 44.91
CA SER A 47 -15.96 -7.13 46.15
C SER A 47 -14.87 -6.12 46.59
N ASN A 48 -15.31 -5.07 47.26
CA ASN A 48 -14.42 -4.07 47.88
C ASN A 48 -13.71 -4.65 49.12
N LYS A 49 -12.86 -3.87 49.74
CA LYS A 49 -12.07 -4.25 50.94
C LYS A 49 -12.95 -4.61 52.17
N TYR A 50 -14.21 -4.21 52.14
CA TYR A 50 -15.21 -4.52 53.19
C TYR A 50 -16.12 -5.72 52.84
N GLY A 51 -15.86 -6.40 51.74
CA GLY A 51 -16.63 -7.55 51.29
C GLY A 51 -17.88 -7.23 50.49
N PHE A 52 -18.21 -5.95 50.26
CA PHE A 52 -19.39 -5.57 49.48
C PHE A 52 -19.16 -5.69 47.98
N TYR A 53 -20.05 -6.41 47.32
CA TYR A 53 -20.09 -6.55 45.87
C TYR A 53 -21.01 -5.49 45.27
N GLN A 54 -20.55 -4.80 44.20
CA GLN A 54 -21.34 -3.86 43.42
C GLN A 54 -21.14 -4.16 41.92
N ALA A 55 -22.23 -4.28 41.15
CA ALA A 55 -22.19 -4.63 39.73
C ALA A 55 -21.37 -3.69 38.86
N LEU A 56 -21.53 -2.36 39.01
CA LEU A 56 -20.78 -1.35 38.26
C LEU A 56 -19.30 -1.40 38.61
N SER A 57 -18.95 -1.45 39.90
CA SER A 57 -17.58 -1.56 40.37
C SER A 57 -16.89 -2.83 39.83
N ALA A 58 -17.61 -3.97 39.90
CA ALA A 58 -17.14 -5.25 39.36
C ALA A 58 -16.89 -5.19 37.88
N THR A 59 -17.71 -4.49 37.10
CA THR A 59 -17.54 -4.28 35.67
C THR A 59 -16.33 -3.41 35.37
N ILE A 60 -16.15 -2.30 36.08
CA ILE A 60 -14.98 -1.43 35.93
C ILE A 60 -13.68 -2.18 36.24
N GLN A 61 -13.65 -2.92 37.35
CA GLN A 61 -12.48 -3.72 37.74
C GLN A 61 -12.18 -4.82 36.71
N TYR A 62 -13.20 -5.49 36.19
CA TYR A 62 -13.04 -6.47 35.12
C TYR A 62 -12.45 -5.85 33.86
N LEU A 63 -12.99 -4.72 33.39
CA LEU A 63 -12.49 -4.01 32.21
C LEU A 63 -11.05 -3.54 32.40
N HIS A 64 -10.69 -3.04 33.59
CA HIS A 64 -9.34 -2.64 33.92
C HIS A 64 -8.35 -3.82 33.87
N ARG A 65 -8.70 -4.96 34.50
CA ARG A 65 -7.89 -6.18 34.46
C ARG A 65 -7.75 -6.69 33.02
N ARG A 66 -8.81 -6.69 32.24
CA ARG A 66 -8.79 -7.11 30.84
C ARG A 66 -7.92 -6.22 29.98
N LYS A 67 -7.93 -4.90 30.24
CA LYS A 67 -7.03 -3.94 29.56
C LYS A 67 -5.57 -4.21 29.92
N LYS A 68 -5.27 -4.50 31.20
CA LYS A 68 -3.91 -4.79 31.68
C LYS A 68 -3.37 -6.13 31.16
N SER A 69 -4.22 -7.15 31.01
CA SER A 69 -3.82 -8.47 30.52
C SER A 69 -3.71 -8.57 29.00
N ARG A 70 -4.17 -7.55 28.25
CA ARG A 70 -4.02 -7.53 26.79
C ARG A 70 -2.55 -7.36 26.43
N ARG A 71 -2.11 -8.17 25.44
CA ARG A 71 -0.77 -8.01 24.85
C ARG A 71 -0.61 -6.59 24.32
N LYS A 72 0.48 -5.92 24.70
CA LYS A 72 0.79 -4.57 24.17
C LYS A 72 0.91 -4.63 22.65
N PRO A 73 0.36 -3.65 21.91
CA PRO A 73 0.53 -3.58 20.47
C PRO A 73 2.02 -3.52 20.11
N ARG A 74 2.47 -4.27 19.12
CA ARG A 74 3.87 -4.23 18.64
C ARG A 74 4.31 -2.82 18.25
N ILE A 75 3.40 -2.02 17.70
CA ILE A 75 3.65 -0.62 17.34
C ILE A 75 3.97 0.30 18.54
N ALA A 76 3.81 -0.19 19.78
CA ALA A 76 4.20 0.54 20.98
C ALA A 76 5.70 0.42 21.28
N ASP A 77 6.39 -0.55 20.67
CA ASP A 77 7.84 -0.66 20.70
C ASP A 77 8.48 0.49 19.92
N THR A 78 9.53 1.10 20.48
CA THR A 78 10.14 2.33 19.94
C THR A 78 10.82 2.08 18.59
N GLU A 79 11.54 0.99 18.44
CA GLU A 79 12.26 0.63 17.23
C GLU A 79 11.28 0.30 16.10
N THR A 80 10.31 -0.58 16.37
CA THR A 80 9.24 -0.92 15.43
C THR A 80 8.48 0.33 14.96
N ARG A 81 8.18 1.24 15.90
CA ARG A 81 7.47 2.48 15.58
C ARG A 81 8.30 3.40 14.69
N LYS A 82 9.59 3.58 15.00
CA LYS A 82 10.51 4.40 14.21
C LYS A 82 10.59 3.89 12.78
N PHE A 83 10.83 2.59 12.60
CA PHE A 83 10.89 1.96 11.28
C PHE A 83 9.59 2.13 10.47
N VAL A 84 8.44 1.96 11.14
CA VAL A 84 7.12 2.16 10.49
C VAL A 84 6.95 3.60 10.05
N CYS A 85 7.32 4.57 10.87
CA CYS A 85 7.24 6.00 10.54
C CYS A 85 8.14 6.34 9.35
N GLU A 86 9.40 5.91 9.37
CA GLU A 86 10.35 6.11 8.26
C GLU A 86 9.84 5.51 6.93
N GLY A 87 9.24 4.31 6.99
CA GLY A 87 8.62 3.71 5.82
C GLY A 87 7.40 4.51 5.31
N LEU A 88 6.58 5.03 6.21
CA LEU A 88 5.44 5.88 5.86
C LEU A 88 5.89 7.22 5.27
N ASP A 89 6.98 7.82 5.76
CA ASP A 89 7.57 9.05 5.21
C ASP A 89 8.07 8.83 3.77
N LYS A 90 8.57 7.64 3.47
CA LYS A 90 8.92 7.19 2.11
C LYS A 90 7.71 6.72 1.30
N TYR A 91 6.49 6.92 1.78
CA TYR A 91 5.23 6.47 1.17
C TYR A 91 5.17 4.98 0.85
N TRP A 92 5.86 4.14 1.63
CA TRP A 92 5.74 2.69 1.51
C TRP A 92 4.36 2.22 1.95
N SER A 93 3.87 1.14 1.34
CA SER A 93 2.63 0.53 1.83
C SER A 93 2.88 -0.23 3.13
N PRO A 94 1.86 -0.41 4.00
CA PRO A 94 2.00 -1.24 5.20
C PRO A 94 2.51 -2.65 4.92
N GLU A 95 2.19 -3.22 3.75
CA GLU A 95 2.72 -4.51 3.30
C GLU A 95 4.22 -4.43 3.05
N ALA A 96 4.70 -3.40 2.33
CA ALA A 96 6.12 -3.21 2.07
C ALA A 96 6.92 -3.00 3.36
N ILE A 97 6.39 -2.17 4.28
CA ILE A 97 6.99 -1.94 5.60
C ILE A 97 7.08 -3.24 6.40
N SER A 98 6.01 -4.04 6.41
CA SER A 98 5.93 -5.31 7.12
C SER A 98 6.95 -6.33 6.61
N GLU A 99 7.10 -6.45 5.29
CA GLU A 99 8.03 -7.42 4.69
C GLU A 99 9.49 -6.95 4.82
N ARG A 100 9.79 -5.66 4.65
CA ARG A 100 11.14 -5.11 4.90
C ARG A 100 11.53 -5.28 6.37
N TRP A 101 10.62 -5.00 7.31
CA TRP A 101 10.85 -5.28 8.73
C TRP A 101 11.21 -6.74 8.98
N LYS A 102 10.47 -7.67 8.36
CA LYS A 102 10.73 -9.11 8.50
C LYS A 102 12.11 -9.52 7.97
N MET A 103 12.56 -8.90 6.86
CA MET A 103 13.90 -9.15 6.29
C MET A 103 15.02 -8.68 7.24
N GLU A 104 14.83 -7.52 7.86
CA GLU A 104 15.82 -6.90 8.76
C GLU A 104 15.74 -7.45 10.20
N HIS A 105 14.53 -7.92 10.65
CA HIS A 105 14.25 -8.38 12.00
C HIS A 105 13.50 -9.73 12.00
N PRO A 106 14.12 -10.85 11.60
CA PRO A 106 13.44 -12.14 11.42
C PRO A 106 12.71 -12.64 12.67
N ASN A 107 13.24 -12.34 13.86
CA ASN A 107 12.69 -12.78 15.15
C ASN A 107 11.60 -11.85 15.71
N MET A 108 11.32 -10.71 15.05
CA MET A 108 10.36 -9.70 15.51
C MET A 108 9.24 -9.49 14.49
N PRO A 109 8.28 -10.41 14.33
CA PRO A 109 7.27 -10.33 13.29
C PRO A 109 6.36 -9.11 13.49
N LEU A 110 6.22 -8.31 12.43
CA LEU A 110 5.28 -7.19 12.32
C LEU A 110 4.32 -7.47 11.16
N CYS A 111 3.02 -7.57 11.43
CA CYS A 111 2.03 -7.78 10.38
C CYS A 111 1.50 -6.44 9.85
N HIS A 112 1.35 -6.32 8.53
CA HIS A 112 0.78 -5.13 7.88
C HIS A 112 -0.59 -4.71 8.44
N SER A 113 -1.43 -5.69 8.85
CA SER A 113 -2.73 -5.40 9.48
C SER A 113 -2.57 -4.66 10.82
N THR A 114 -1.44 -4.83 11.53
CA THR A 114 -1.13 -4.06 12.75
C THR A 114 -0.88 -2.59 12.42
N ILE A 115 -0.16 -2.32 11.32
CA ILE A 115 0.10 -0.96 10.84
C ILE A 115 -1.20 -0.29 10.41
N TYR A 116 -2.05 -0.99 9.63
CA TYR A 116 -3.37 -0.47 9.24
C TYR A 116 -4.27 -0.15 10.45
N ARG A 117 -4.27 -1.01 11.48
CA ARG A 117 -5.01 -0.77 12.72
C ARG A 117 -4.47 0.43 13.49
N ALA A 118 -3.15 0.56 13.59
CA ALA A 118 -2.49 1.70 14.24
C ALA A 118 -2.83 3.02 13.55
N LEU A 119 -2.80 3.08 12.21
CA LEU A 119 -3.23 4.24 11.43
C LEU A 119 -4.72 4.56 11.62
N LYS A 120 -5.60 3.53 11.68
CA LYS A 120 -7.02 3.73 11.93
C LYS A 120 -7.30 4.24 13.34
N ALA A 121 -6.55 3.76 14.32
CA ALA A 121 -6.70 4.10 15.74
C ALA A 121 -5.97 5.39 16.15
N GLY A 122 -5.30 6.10 15.22
CA GLY A 122 -4.54 7.32 15.53
C GLY A 122 -3.32 7.09 16.43
N GLN A 123 -2.79 5.86 16.48
CA GLN A 123 -1.63 5.51 17.32
C GLN A 123 -0.29 6.00 16.74
N LEU A 124 -0.30 6.52 15.52
CA LEU A 124 0.84 7.12 14.82
C LEU A 124 0.53 8.61 14.57
N PRO A 125 0.85 9.51 15.51
CA PRO A 125 0.61 10.96 15.35
C PRO A 125 1.31 11.48 14.10
N GLY A 126 0.63 12.33 13.33
CA GLY A 126 1.12 12.86 12.05
C GLY A 126 0.82 11.99 10.83
N TYR A 127 0.49 10.70 11.03
CA TYR A 127 0.27 9.75 9.93
C TYR A 127 -1.21 9.36 9.81
N SER A 128 -1.73 9.37 8.58
CA SER A 128 -3.10 8.94 8.31
C SER A 128 -3.21 8.14 7.01
N ARG A 129 -4.29 7.37 6.88
CA ARG A 129 -4.59 6.63 5.64
C ARG A 129 -4.83 7.56 4.44
N LYS A 130 -5.30 8.79 4.68
CA LYS A 130 -5.59 9.76 3.63
C LYS A 130 -4.33 10.42 3.05
N THR A 131 -3.32 10.65 3.88
CA THR A 131 -2.10 11.39 3.51
C THR A 131 -0.96 10.48 3.08
N HIS A 132 -0.82 9.29 3.68
CA HIS A 132 0.35 8.44 3.49
C HIS A 132 0.07 7.14 2.70
N LEU A 133 -1.21 6.76 2.48
CA LEU A 133 -1.52 5.58 1.71
C LEU A 133 -2.05 5.90 0.32
N ARG A 134 -1.49 5.21 -0.70
CA ARG A 134 -1.77 5.42 -2.14
C ARG A 134 -3.25 5.56 -2.48
N ARG A 135 -4.11 4.68 -1.97
CA ARG A 135 -5.54 4.66 -2.32
C ARG A 135 -6.41 5.64 -1.52
N ARG A 136 -5.88 6.33 -0.54
CA ARG A 136 -6.63 7.30 0.30
C ARG A 136 -8.01 6.80 0.75
N GLY A 137 -8.24 5.48 0.72
CA GLY A 137 -9.53 4.84 1.02
C GLY A 137 -10.52 4.69 -0.15
N LYS A 138 -10.16 5.04 -1.40
CA LYS A 138 -11.05 4.98 -2.59
C LYS A 138 -10.93 3.67 -3.38
N ARG A 139 -12.00 3.26 -4.10
CA ARG A 139 -12.05 2.14 -5.06
C ARG A 139 -11.74 2.61 -6.49
N LYS A 140 -11.34 1.69 -7.40
CA LYS A 140 -10.87 1.96 -8.77
C LYS A 140 -12.03 1.93 -9.79
N ASN A 141 -12.06 2.86 -10.78
CA ASN A 141 -12.99 2.88 -11.93
C ASN A 141 -12.20 2.79 -13.25
N VAL A 142 -12.81 2.24 -14.33
CA VAL A 142 -12.18 1.92 -15.64
C VAL A 142 -12.86 2.68 -16.79
N HIS A 143 -12.09 3.19 -17.80
CA HIS A 143 -12.61 3.89 -19.02
C HIS A 143 -11.77 3.57 -20.27
N ASN A 144 -12.36 3.74 -21.51
CA ASN A 144 -11.87 3.32 -22.84
C ASN A 144 -11.44 4.47 -23.79
N THR A 145 -10.56 4.21 -24.80
CA THR A 145 -10.07 5.17 -25.84
C THR A 145 -9.69 4.55 -27.20
N LYS A 146 -9.39 5.38 -28.24
CA LYS A 146 -9.30 5.16 -29.71
C LYS A 146 -7.92 4.67 -30.26
N VAL A 147 -7.83 4.25 -31.52
CA VAL A 147 -6.83 3.34 -32.16
C VAL A 147 -5.94 3.99 -33.23
N ILE A 148 -4.65 3.55 -33.37
CA ILE A 148 -3.67 3.80 -34.45
C ILE A 148 -3.29 2.46 -35.13
N HIS A 149 -2.71 2.51 -36.37
CA HIS A 149 -2.23 1.34 -37.11
C HIS A 149 -0.71 1.13 -36.89
N PRO A 150 -0.28 0.11 -36.14
CA PRO A 150 1.13 -0.15 -35.80
C PRO A 150 1.86 -0.98 -36.84
N THR A 151 3.20 -0.79 -36.95
CA THR A 151 4.08 -1.64 -37.77
C THR A 151 4.36 -2.98 -37.10
N HIS A 152 4.51 -2.97 -35.74
CA HIS A 152 4.73 -4.17 -34.93
C HIS A 152 3.67 -4.24 -33.84
N THR A 153 3.03 -5.40 -33.73
CA THR A 153 2.03 -5.68 -32.70
C THR A 153 2.68 -6.29 -31.46
N ILE A 154 1.94 -6.36 -30.36
CA ILE A 154 2.45 -7.00 -29.14
C ILE A 154 2.73 -8.52 -29.34
N ALA A 155 2.10 -9.14 -30.34
CA ALA A 155 2.35 -10.54 -30.68
C ALA A 155 3.78 -10.77 -31.22
N ASP A 156 4.36 -9.77 -31.86
CA ASP A 156 5.70 -9.81 -32.45
C ASP A 156 6.81 -9.53 -31.40
N ARG A 157 6.42 -9.22 -30.16
CA ARG A 157 7.36 -8.88 -29.09
C ARG A 157 8.17 -10.10 -28.66
N PRO A 158 9.52 -9.98 -28.49
CA PRO A 158 10.39 -11.07 -28.06
C PRO A 158 9.93 -11.76 -26.77
N VAL A 159 10.15 -13.08 -26.70
CA VAL A 159 9.77 -13.90 -25.56
C VAL A 159 10.44 -13.40 -24.27
N GLU A 160 11.68 -12.95 -24.35
CA GLU A 160 12.45 -12.39 -23.22
C GLU A 160 11.73 -11.18 -22.61
N ALA A 161 11.20 -10.29 -23.47
CA ALA A 161 10.42 -9.15 -23.03
C ALA A 161 9.08 -9.56 -22.41
N GLN A 162 8.45 -10.67 -22.88
CA GLN A 162 7.25 -11.20 -22.30
C GLN A 162 7.51 -11.83 -20.94
N LEU A 163 8.55 -12.63 -20.81
CA LEU A 163 8.97 -13.31 -19.57
C LEU A 163 9.59 -12.37 -18.54
N ARG A 164 9.95 -11.14 -18.95
CA ARG A 164 10.59 -10.13 -18.06
C ARG A 164 11.89 -10.63 -17.44
N ASN A 165 12.73 -11.27 -18.23
CA ASN A 165 13.97 -11.88 -17.77
C ASN A 165 15.23 -11.10 -18.18
N ARG A 166 15.06 -9.94 -18.84
CA ARG A 166 16.14 -9.01 -19.16
C ARG A 166 15.73 -7.56 -18.87
N LEU A 167 16.71 -6.69 -18.65
CA LEU A 167 16.51 -5.24 -18.53
C LEU A 167 16.44 -4.58 -19.92
N GLY A 168 15.87 -3.37 -19.96
CA GLY A 168 15.81 -2.57 -21.19
C GLY A 168 14.53 -2.79 -22.01
N ASP A 169 13.63 -3.67 -21.61
CA ASP A 169 12.29 -3.76 -22.22
C ASP A 169 11.33 -2.82 -21.50
N LEU A 170 10.97 -1.71 -22.15
CA LEU A 170 10.22 -0.61 -21.53
C LEU A 170 8.74 -0.61 -21.91
N GLU A 171 7.89 -0.09 -21.02
CA GLU A 171 6.53 0.30 -21.34
C GLU A 171 6.42 1.83 -21.26
N GLY A 172 5.96 2.48 -22.34
CA GLY A 172 5.83 3.93 -22.43
C GLY A 172 4.36 4.39 -22.33
N ASP A 173 4.14 5.58 -21.75
CA ASP A 173 2.82 6.21 -21.64
C ASP A 173 2.95 7.73 -21.43
N THR A 174 1.83 8.43 -21.51
CA THR A 174 1.73 9.85 -21.16
C THR A 174 0.77 10.09 -20.02
N VAL A 175 1.17 10.88 -19.04
CA VAL A 175 0.33 11.23 -17.87
C VAL A 175 -0.05 12.70 -17.94
N TYR A 176 -1.34 12.97 -18.20
CA TYR A 176 -1.86 14.31 -18.39
C TYR A 176 -1.99 15.12 -17.11
N GLY A 177 -1.68 16.42 -17.20
CA GLY A 177 -2.09 17.43 -16.23
C GLY A 177 -3.54 17.88 -16.42
N ALA A 178 -3.84 19.13 -16.07
CA ALA A 178 -5.01 19.82 -16.56
C ALA A 178 -4.83 20.17 -18.05
N ILE A 179 -5.92 20.46 -18.75
CA ILE A 179 -5.88 20.88 -20.16
C ILE A 179 -4.97 22.10 -20.32
N GLY A 180 -3.98 22.01 -21.23
CA GLY A 180 -2.99 23.05 -21.46
C GLY A 180 -1.97 23.27 -20.33
N LYS A 181 -1.85 22.35 -19.39
CA LYS A 181 -0.93 22.44 -18.23
C LYS A 181 0.21 21.41 -18.25
N GLY A 182 0.62 20.99 -19.46
CA GLY A 182 1.69 20.04 -19.67
C GLY A 182 1.34 18.59 -19.30
N CYS A 183 2.27 17.70 -19.57
CA CYS A 183 2.17 16.27 -19.25
C CYS A 183 3.53 15.69 -18.90
N LEU A 184 3.53 14.44 -18.43
CA LEU A 184 4.72 13.65 -18.20
C LEU A 184 4.75 12.52 -19.22
N VAL A 185 5.87 12.33 -19.89
CA VAL A 185 6.22 11.09 -20.59
C VAL A 185 6.79 10.14 -19.56
N THR A 186 6.28 8.93 -19.50
CA THR A 186 6.73 7.91 -18.55
C THR A 186 7.21 6.68 -19.29
N LEU A 187 8.35 6.15 -18.90
CA LEU A 187 8.89 4.89 -19.37
C LEU A 187 9.20 4.01 -18.17
N VAL A 188 8.70 2.79 -18.19
CA VAL A 188 8.86 1.83 -17.07
C VAL A 188 9.52 0.58 -17.57
N ASP A 189 10.66 0.22 -16.99
CA ASP A 189 11.28 -1.07 -17.27
C ASP A 189 10.40 -2.22 -16.77
N ARG A 190 10.14 -3.18 -17.63
CA ARG A 190 9.20 -4.29 -17.38
C ARG A 190 9.72 -5.26 -16.33
N THR A 191 11.03 -5.40 -16.23
CA THR A 191 11.71 -6.34 -15.32
C THR A 191 11.97 -5.67 -13.97
N SER A 192 12.75 -4.61 -13.93
CA SER A 192 13.13 -3.91 -12.70
C SER A 192 12.05 -2.99 -12.12
N ARG A 193 11.05 -2.61 -12.93
CA ARG A 193 10.04 -1.59 -12.55
C ARG A 193 10.61 -0.20 -12.35
N GLN A 194 11.84 0.06 -12.80
CA GLN A 194 12.43 1.39 -12.78
C GLN A 194 11.63 2.33 -13.65
N LEU A 195 11.35 3.51 -13.13
CA LEU A 195 10.59 4.57 -13.79
C LEU A 195 11.53 5.68 -14.25
N TYR A 196 11.39 6.05 -15.51
CA TYR A 196 11.96 7.25 -16.11
C TYR A 196 10.82 8.21 -16.45
N VAL A 197 10.98 9.50 -16.19
CA VAL A 197 9.95 10.50 -16.46
C VAL A 197 10.58 11.77 -17.02
N VAL A 198 9.97 12.31 -18.07
CA VAL A 198 10.29 13.62 -18.59
C VAL A 198 9.03 14.49 -18.62
N ARG A 199 9.14 15.71 -18.10
CA ARG A 199 8.10 16.71 -18.17
C ARG A 199 8.11 17.39 -19.53
N ILE A 200 6.95 17.48 -20.18
CA ILE A 200 6.77 18.15 -21.48
C ILE A 200 5.64 19.17 -21.43
N PRO A 201 5.74 20.26 -22.21
CA PRO A 201 4.73 21.32 -22.19
C PRO A 201 3.43 20.90 -22.87
N ASN A 202 3.51 20.11 -23.92
CA ASN A 202 2.38 19.62 -24.70
C ASN A 202 2.62 18.16 -25.14
N ARG A 203 1.67 17.56 -25.84
CA ARG A 203 1.67 16.14 -26.24
C ARG A 203 1.77 15.99 -27.76
N ASP A 204 2.41 16.91 -28.46
CA ASP A 204 2.70 16.68 -29.88
C ASP A 204 3.82 15.63 -30.05
N SER A 205 3.82 14.99 -31.20
CA SER A 205 4.73 13.86 -31.48
C SER A 205 6.20 14.27 -31.52
N ASP A 206 6.53 15.53 -31.83
CA ASP A 206 7.91 16.04 -31.79
C ASP A 206 8.40 16.17 -30.35
N THR A 207 7.62 16.82 -29.51
CA THR A 207 7.95 17.00 -28.09
C THR A 207 8.06 15.65 -27.38
N VAL A 208 7.18 14.68 -27.71
CA VAL A 208 7.25 13.33 -27.16
C VAL A 208 8.53 12.62 -27.64
N LYS A 209 8.91 12.73 -28.91
CA LYS A 209 10.17 12.16 -29.42
C LYS A 209 11.39 12.71 -28.67
N GLU A 210 11.47 14.02 -28.47
CA GLU A 210 12.56 14.67 -27.72
C GLU A 210 12.59 14.21 -26.23
N ALA A 211 11.42 14.01 -25.65
CA ALA A 211 11.31 13.46 -24.30
C ALA A 211 11.83 12.03 -24.19
N PHE A 212 11.58 11.19 -25.22
CA PHE A 212 12.18 9.85 -25.28
C PHE A 212 13.70 9.93 -25.37
N ALA A 213 14.24 10.79 -26.22
CA ALA A 213 15.69 11.00 -26.33
C ALA A 213 16.31 11.40 -24.98
N THR A 214 15.63 12.26 -24.23
CA THR A 214 16.08 12.70 -22.91
C THR A 214 15.99 11.57 -21.87
N ALA A 215 14.86 10.85 -21.84
CA ALA A 215 14.62 9.79 -20.87
C ALA A 215 15.52 8.57 -21.06
N LEU A 216 15.89 8.27 -22.31
CA LEU A 216 16.64 7.08 -22.70
C LEU A 216 18.15 7.33 -22.80
N ASN A 217 18.61 8.56 -22.51
CA ASN A 217 20.03 8.87 -22.53
C ASN A 217 20.81 8.01 -21.52
N GLY A 218 21.76 7.21 -22.01
CA GLY A 218 22.54 6.28 -21.17
C GLY A 218 21.79 5.01 -20.74
N VAL A 219 20.59 4.75 -21.27
CA VAL A 219 19.82 3.54 -21.00
C VAL A 219 19.99 2.54 -22.15
N ASP A 220 20.36 1.29 -21.84
CA ASP A 220 20.43 0.20 -22.81
C ASP A 220 19.02 -0.33 -23.12
N VAL A 221 18.39 0.23 -24.14
CA VAL A 221 16.99 -0.07 -24.53
C VAL A 221 16.97 -1.23 -25.51
N LYS A 222 16.21 -2.27 -25.18
CA LYS A 222 16.01 -3.46 -26.03
C LYS A 222 14.71 -3.37 -26.82
N SER A 223 13.62 -2.98 -26.15
CA SER A 223 12.32 -2.78 -26.81
C SER A 223 11.47 -1.77 -26.03
N ILE A 224 10.48 -1.17 -26.71
CA ILE A 224 9.51 -0.28 -26.08
C ILE A 224 8.11 -0.72 -26.46
N THR A 225 7.21 -0.84 -25.49
CA THR A 225 5.79 -1.12 -25.74
C THR A 225 4.95 0.14 -25.47
N LEU A 226 4.21 0.60 -26.47
CA LEU A 226 3.35 1.77 -26.42
C LEU A 226 1.88 1.43 -26.58
N ASP A 227 0.97 2.38 -26.32
CA ASP A 227 -0.39 2.31 -26.83
C ASP A 227 -0.48 2.97 -28.21
N ASN A 228 -1.70 2.88 -28.79
CA ASN A 228 -1.99 3.48 -30.08
C ASN A 228 -2.34 4.99 -29.96
N GLY A 229 -1.66 5.73 -29.07
CA GLY A 229 -1.86 7.19 -28.88
C GLY A 229 -1.22 8.00 -30.01
N THR A 230 -1.93 8.99 -30.56
CA THR A 230 -1.47 9.84 -31.68
C THR A 230 -0.17 10.60 -31.37
N GLU A 231 0.16 10.79 -30.10
CA GLU A 231 1.42 11.35 -29.62
C GLU A 231 2.65 10.51 -29.98
N PHE A 232 2.46 9.23 -30.24
CA PHE A 232 3.54 8.31 -30.64
C PHE A 232 3.64 8.16 -32.17
N ALA A 233 3.05 9.06 -32.97
CA ALA A 233 3.08 8.99 -34.42
C ALA A 233 4.49 8.99 -35.04
N LYS A 234 5.50 9.56 -34.33
CA LYS A 234 6.92 9.55 -34.75
C LYS A 234 7.72 8.37 -34.20
N PHE A 235 7.07 7.24 -33.91
CA PHE A 235 7.72 6.07 -33.35
C PHE A 235 8.88 5.53 -34.20
N ALA A 236 8.77 5.58 -35.55
CA ALA A 236 9.84 5.14 -36.43
C ALA A 236 11.14 5.96 -36.30
N GLU A 237 11.03 7.26 -35.99
CA GLU A 237 12.19 8.11 -35.69
C GLU A 237 12.83 7.73 -34.35
N ILE A 238 12.00 7.40 -33.33
CA ILE A 238 12.46 6.93 -32.01
C ILE A 238 13.19 5.58 -32.15
N GLU A 239 12.64 4.63 -32.90
CA GLU A 239 13.27 3.34 -33.20
C GLU A 239 14.68 3.51 -33.80
N LYS A 240 14.76 4.36 -34.83
CA LYS A 240 16.04 4.64 -35.51
C LYS A 240 17.06 5.33 -34.58
N GLN A 241 16.61 6.29 -33.76
CA GLN A 241 17.47 7.07 -32.87
C GLN A 241 18.05 6.22 -31.75
N HIS A 242 17.28 5.26 -31.21
CA HIS A 242 17.69 4.44 -30.08
C HIS A 242 18.04 2.99 -30.45
N ASN A 243 18.11 2.68 -31.76
CA ASN A 243 18.34 1.32 -32.24
C ASN A 243 17.49 0.26 -31.52
N THR A 244 16.20 0.53 -31.38
CA THR A 244 15.25 -0.30 -30.65
C THR A 244 14.02 -0.59 -31.49
N THR A 245 13.18 -1.56 -31.10
CA THR A 245 11.90 -1.86 -31.74
C THR A 245 10.75 -1.44 -30.86
N ILE A 246 9.76 -0.77 -31.44
CA ILE A 246 8.54 -0.34 -30.75
C ILE A 246 7.38 -1.27 -31.08
N TYR A 247 6.79 -1.84 -30.06
CA TYR A 247 5.61 -2.70 -30.14
C TYR A 247 4.38 -1.95 -29.64
N PHE A 248 3.24 -2.14 -30.31
CA PHE A 248 2.00 -1.51 -29.90
C PHE A 248 1.04 -2.51 -29.28
N ALA A 249 0.50 -2.13 -28.13
CA ALA A 249 -0.53 -2.93 -27.46
C ALA A 249 -1.82 -2.98 -28.29
N ASP A 250 -2.54 -4.10 -28.20
CA ASP A 250 -3.84 -4.24 -28.86
C ASP A 250 -4.83 -3.20 -28.32
N PRO A 251 -5.74 -2.72 -29.17
CA PRO A 251 -6.82 -1.87 -28.73
C PRO A 251 -7.61 -2.49 -27.58
N HIS A 252 -7.97 -1.69 -26.59
CA HIS A 252 -8.75 -2.14 -25.43
C HIS A 252 -8.11 -3.22 -24.55
N SER A 253 -6.79 -3.44 -24.63
CA SER A 253 -6.05 -4.46 -23.90
C SER A 253 -5.11 -3.89 -22.83
N PRO A 254 -5.60 -3.18 -21.78
CA PRO A 254 -4.76 -2.52 -20.79
C PRO A 254 -3.87 -3.48 -19.98
N TRP A 255 -4.28 -4.76 -19.86
CA TRP A 255 -3.46 -5.79 -19.20
C TRP A 255 -2.11 -6.04 -19.87
N GLN A 256 -1.98 -5.75 -21.16
CA GLN A 256 -0.72 -5.89 -21.91
C GLN A 256 0.34 -4.87 -21.47
N ARG A 257 -0.07 -3.76 -20.83
CA ARG A 257 0.79 -2.69 -20.27
C ARG A 257 0.56 -2.50 -18.76
N GLY A 258 0.42 -3.59 -18.04
CA GLY A 258 0.12 -3.57 -16.60
C GLY A 258 1.19 -2.88 -15.73
N SER A 259 2.45 -2.75 -16.20
CA SER A 259 3.50 -2.02 -15.49
C SER A 259 3.20 -0.52 -15.49
N ASN A 260 2.84 0.04 -16.64
CA ASN A 260 2.46 1.45 -16.78
C ASN A 260 1.21 1.80 -15.96
N GLU A 261 0.16 0.98 -16.05
CA GLU A 261 -1.05 1.24 -15.29
C GLU A 261 -0.77 1.34 -13.78
N ASN A 262 0.06 0.41 -13.27
CA ASN A 262 0.45 0.41 -11.87
C ASN A 262 1.26 1.65 -11.49
N ILE A 263 2.24 2.02 -12.32
CA ILE A 263 3.13 3.14 -12.02
C ILE A 263 2.42 4.49 -12.18
N ASN A 264 1.54 4.62 -13.17
CA ASN A 264 0.73 5.81 -13.36
C ASN A 264 -0.22 6.05 -12.18
N ASP A 265 -0.77 4.99 -11.60
CA ASP A 265 -1.52 5.08 -10.34
C ASP A 265 -0.63 5.56 -9.15
N VAL A 266 0.66 5.19 -9.13
CA VAL A 266 1.61 5.69 -8.12
C VAL A 266 1.92 7.16 -8.37
N LEU A 267 2.19 7.55 -9.62
CA LEU A 267 2.40 8.96 -10.00
C LEU A 267 1.18 9.83 -9.66
N ARG A 268 -0.03 9.32 -9.87
CA ARG A 268 -1.27 10.02 -9.53
C ARG A 268 -1.52 10.21 -8.03
N PHE A 269 -0.81 9.50 -7.19
CA PHE A 269 -0.77 9.80 -5.76
C PHE A 269 -0.04 11.12 -5.48
N PHE A 270 1.11 11.34 -6.14
CA PHE A 270 1.91 12.57 -6.01
C PHE A 270 1.31 13.70 -6.84
N TYR A 271 0.87 13.40 -8.06
CA TYR A 271 0.34 14.33 -9.04
C TYR A 271 -1.11 13.97 -9.41
N PRO A 272 -2.11 14.42 -8.63
CA PRO A 272 -3.52 14.17 -8.90
C PRO A 272 -3.97 14.68 -10.28
N LYS A 273 -5.11 14.19 -10.78
CA LYS A 273 -5.73 14.76 -12.00
C LYS A 273 -5.94 16.27 -11.84
N GLY A 274 -5.59 17.04 -12.85
CA GLY A 274 -5.66 18.50 -12.81
C GLY A 274 -4.38 19.19 -12.36
N THR A 275 -3.32 18.46 -11.99
CA THR A 275 -1.99 19.04 -11.66
C THR A 275 -1.47 19.88 -12.83
N ASN A 276 -0.93 21.05 -12.53
CA ASN A 276 -0.22 21.88 -13.52
C ASN A 276 1.26 21.44 -13.57
N PHE A 277 1.61 20.63 -14.56
CA PHE A 277 2.96 20.17 -14.74
C PHE A 277 3.93 21.27 -15.21
N LEU A 278 3.45 22.33 -15.82
CA LEU A 278 4.33 23.44 -16.22
C LEU A 278 4.99 24.14 -15.03
N LEU A 279 4.33 24.09 -13.85
CA LEU A 279 4.85 24.68 -12.61
C LEU A 279 5.69 23.69 -11.78
N LEU A 280 5.78 22.43 -12.23
CA LEU A 280 6.56 21.42 -11.50
C LEU A 280 8.05 21.66 -11.73
N SER A 281 8.81 21.88 -10.67
CA SER A 281 10.26 22.04 -10.78
C SER A 281 10.94 20.70 -11.14
N PRO A 282 12.07 20.72 -11.87
CA PRO A 282 12.86 19.51 -12.10
C PRO A 282 13.30 18.83 -10.79
N ALA A 283 13.66 19.62 -9.78
CA ALA A 283 14.08 19.09 -8.48
C ALA A 283 12.95 18.33 -7.74
N ASP A 284 11.70 18.82 -7.80
CA ASP A 284 10.57 18.15 -7.17
C ASP A 284 10.17 16.88 -7.94
N LEU A 285 10.31 16.89 -9.26
CA LEU A 285 10.13 15.70 -10.09
C LEU A 285 11.17 14.63 -9.73
N MET A 286 12.43 14.99 -9.62
CA MET A 286 13.52 14.07 -9.22
C MET A 286 13.28 13.48 -7.84
N LYS A 287 12.93 14.29 -6.83
CA LYS A 287 12.55 13.77 -5.49
C LYS A 287 11.43 12.75 -5.56
N THR A 288 10.42 13.00 -6.38
CA THR A 288 9.30 12.06 -6.56
C THR A 288 9.77 10.76 -7.22
N LEU A 289 10.64 10.84 -8.22
CA LEU A 289 11.23 9.68 -8.88
C LEU A 289 12.07 8.85 -7.90
N ASP A 290 12.86 9.49 -7.06
CA ASP A 290 13.64 8.81 -6.02
C ASP A 290 12.75 8.04 -5.05
N LEU A 291 11.65 8.65 -4.59
CA LEU A 291 10.67 7.99 -3.73
C LEU A 291 10.01 6.77 -4.42
N ILE A 292 9.74 6.87 -5.72
CA ILE A 292 9.09 5.80 -6.49
C ILE A 292 10.09 4.67 -6.79
N ASN A 293 11.31 5.00 -7.20
CA ASN A 293 12.34 4.04 -7.59
C ASN A 293 13.01 3.35 -6.39
N ASN A 294 12.99 3.96 -5.21
CA ASN A 294 13.41 3.35 -3.95
C ASN A 294 12.27 2.64 -3.19
N ARG A 295 11.08 2.54 -3.79
CA ARG A 295 9.94 1.89 -3.14
C ARG A 295 9.98 0.37 -3.33
N PRO A 296 9.95 -0.45 -2.26
CA PRO A 296 9.92 -1.90 -2.36
C PRO A 296 8.70 -2.42 -3.13
N ARG A 297 8.94 -3.39 -4.03
CA ARG A 297 7.92 -3.98 -4.90
C ARG A 297 7.75 -5.48 -4.59
N LYS A 298 6.51 -5.92 -4.38
CA LYS A 298 6.23 -7.35 -4.14
C LYS A 298 6.73 -8.24 -5.27
N CYS A 299 6.58 -7.81 -6.54
CA CYS A 299 7.03 -8.55 -7.71
C CYS A 299 8.56 -8.64 -7.86
N LEU A 300 9.32 -7.89 -7.08
CA LEU A 300 10.78 -7.90 -7.01
C LEU A 300 11.29 -8.53 -5.70
N GLY A 301 10.48 -9.39 -5.05
CA GLY A 301 10.84 -9.96 -3.76
C GLY A 301 11.02 -8.92 -2.65
N TRP A 302 10.29 -7.82 -2.74
CA TRP A 302 10.35 -6.66 -1.82
C TRP A 302 11.63 -5.83 -1.92
N LEU A 303 12.43 -6.04 -2.95
CA LEU A 303 13.47 -5.10 -3.34
C LEU A 303 12.85 -3.87 -4.00
N SER A 304 13.52 -2.73 -3.92
CA SER A 304 13.21 -1.57 -4.74
C SER A 304 13.73 -1.78 -6.18
N PRO A 305 13.23 -1.03 -7.18
CA PRO A 305 13.78 -1.03 -8.53
C PRO A 305 15.30 -0.86 -8.59
N LEU A 306 15.86 0.08 -7.82
CA LEU A 306 17.29 0.34 -7.80
C LEU A 306 18.09 -0.78 -7.14
N GLU A 307 17.62 -1.32 -6.02
CA GLU A 307 18.22 -2.51 -5.36
C GLU A 307 18.20 -3.71 -6.31
N PHE A 308 17.06 -3.94 -7.00
CA PHE A 308 16.94 -5.04 -7.95
C PHE A 308 17.95 -4.95 -9.09
N ILE A 309 18.12 -3.77 -9.69
CA ILE A 309 19.09 -3.57 -10.76
C ILE A 309 20.51 -3.85 -10.28
N SER A 310 20.88 -3.35 -9.10
CA SER A 310 22.23 -3.59 -8.55
C SER A 310 22.53 -5.07 -8.35
N VAL A 311 21.56 -5.84 -7.86
CA VAL A 311 21.68 -7.30 -7.71
C VAL A 311 21.71 -7.98 -9.08
N PHE A 312 20.81 -7.62 -9.98
CA PHE A 312 20.66 -8.24 -11.30
C PHE A 312 21.89 -8.03 -12.21
N CYS A 313 22.57 -6.90 -12.10
CA CYS A 313 23.79 -6.61 -12.86
C CYS A 313 25.06 -7.27 -12.27
N CYS A 314 24.99 -7.78 -11.02
CA CYS A 314 26.12 -8.48 -10.38
C CYS A 314 26.06 -10.01 -10.55
N THR A 315 25.00 -10.53 -11.16
CA THR A 315 24.81 -11.96 -11.48
C THR A 315 24.99 -12.22 -12.96
#